data_f83c06800f780b456901a526ad0bf366
#
_entry.id   f83c06800f780b456901a526ad0bf366
#
_cell.length_a   1.000
_cell.length_b   1.000
_cell.length_c   1.000
_cell.angle_alpha   90.00
_cell.angle_beta   90.00
_cell.angle_gamma   90.00
#
_symmetry.space_group_name_H-M   'P 1'
#
loop_
_entity.id
_entity.type
_entity.pdbx_description
1 polymer ?
#
loop_
_entity_poly.entity_id
_entity_poly.type
_entity_poly.pdbx_seq_one_letter_code
_entity_poly.pdbx_strand_id
1 'polypeptide(L)'
;MDHSKQRGPYSVHPSIPYAQDILRNLPDKTGRSLAEWGPLLDREGPEDTKSLRDWLKTEHGLGGRTGRMVAEASVGEGRDGTDPEEYLVTAPGYVTAMYEGKEPLRPIYDSLLELGRSLGPDVKAWPCKTIVPLYRTHVFAEINPPPKRASTSVWRSRGSLEEYQRASSTRVV
;
A
#
# COMPACT_ATOMS: atom_id res chain seq x y z
N MET A 1 -12.55 -11.02 -20.04
CA MET A 1 -11.62 -11.93 -19.32
C MET A 1 -11.81 -11.70 -17.85
N ASP A 2 -12.33 -12.70 -17.16
CA ASP A 2 -12.72 -12.62 -15.75
C ASP A 2 -11.49 -12.71 -14.86
N HIS A 3 -11.10 -11.59 -14.24
CA HIS A 3 -9.97 -11.50 -13.31
C HIS A 3 -10.39 -11.78 -11.85
N SER A 4 -11.48 -12.53 -11.64
CA SER A 4 -12.03 -12.81 -10.31
C SER A 4 -11.42 -14.01 -9.58
N LYS A 5 -10.15 -14.34 -9.78
CA LYS A 5 -9.43 -15.23 -8.84
C LYS A 5 -8.97 -14.43 -7.63
N GLN A 6 -9.92 -13.99 -6.80
CA GLN A 6 -9.62 -13.52 -5.45
C GLN A 6 -9.01 -14.68 -4.63
N ARG A 7 -7.70 -14.72 -4.53
CA ARG A 7 -7.00 -15.57 -3.56
C ARG A 7 -7.06 -14.87 -2.19
N GLY A 8 -8.11 -15.17 -1.41
CA GLY A 8 -8.27 -14.63 -0.06
C GLY A 8 -9.13 -13.35 0.01
N PRO A 9 -9.13 -12.65 1.16
CA PRO A 9 -10.00 -11.51 1.42
C PRO A 9 -9.52 -10.19 0.78
N TYR A 10 -8.35 -10.17 0.14
CA TYR A 10 -7.69 -8.95 -0.35
C TYR A 10 -7.75 -8.80 -1.86
N SER A 11 -7.69 -7.57 -2.30
CA SER A 11 -7.64 -7.17 -3.72
C SER A 11 -6.27 -6.59 -4.04
N VAL A 12 -5.86 -6.65 -5.31
CA VAL A 12 -4.59 -6.05 -5.77
C VAL A 12 -4.57 -4.55 -5.51
N HIS A 13 -3.50 -4.05 -4.91
CA HIS A 13 -3.37 -2.63 -4.57
C HIS A 13 -3.29 -1.76 -5.84
N PRO A 14 -4.04 -0.66 -5.93
CA PRO A 14 -4.10 0.18 -7.13
C PRO A 14 -2.78 0.87 -7.50
N SER A 15 -1.82 0.93 -6.58
CA SER A 15 -0.49 1.47 -6.89
C SER A 15 0.37 0.54 -7.74
N ILE A 16 0.00 -0.76 -7.89
CA ILE A 16 0.79 -1.74 -8.64
C ILE A 16 0.76 -1.45 -10.14
N PRO A 17 -0.39 -1.27 -10.81
CA PRO A 17 -0.40 -0.86 -12.21
C PRO A 17 0.41 0.42 -12.46
N TYR A 18 0.27 1.41 -11.57
CA TYR A 18 1.05 2.65 -11.66
C TYR A 18 2.56 2.42 -11.53
N ALA A 19 2.97 1.52 -10.62
CA ALA A 19 4.36 1.13 -10.47
C ALA A 19 4.90 0.41 -11.72
N GLN A 20 4.09 -0.49 -12.30
CA GLN A 20 4.42 -1.16 -13.57
C GLN A 20 4.60 -0.16 -14.73
N ASP A 21 3.74 0.86 -14.81
CA ASP A 21 3.88 1.93 -15.81
C ASP A 21 5.17 2.74 -15.62
N ILE A 22 5.58 3.04 -14.38
CA ILE A 22 6.87 3.67 -14.10
C ILE A 22 8.02 2.83 -14.65
N LEU A 23 8.02 1.52 -14.39
CA LEU A 23 9.10 0.62 -14.86
C LEU A 23 9.06 0.42 -16.37
N ARG A 24 7.88 0.36 -16.97
CA ARG A 24 7.72 0.26 -18.42
C ARG A 24 8.27 1.49 -19.15
N ASN A 25 8.06 2.67 -18.59
CA ASN A 25 8.52 3.95 -19.14
C ASN A 25 9.95 4.31 -18.71
N LEU A 26 10.64 3.43 -17.99
CA LEU A 26 12.00 3.67 -17.50
C LEU A 26 13.00 3.89 -18.65
N PRO A 27 12.99 3.11 -19.77
CA PRO A 27 13.88 3.33 -20.89
C PRO A 27 13.73 4.73 -21.52
N ASP A 28 12.51 5.20 -21.68
CA ASP A 28 12.24 6.53 -22.28
C ASP A 28 12.76 7.67 -21.38
N LYS A 29 12.76 7.48 -20.08
CA LYS A 29 13.22 8.49 -19.11
C LYS A 29 14.71 8.47 -18.83
N THR A 30 15.34 7.31 -18.93
CA THR A 30 16.71 7.09 -18.45
C THR A 30 17.65 6.54 -19.53
N GLY A 31 17.11 6.16 -20.70
CA GLY A 31 17.85 5.46 -21.75
C GLY A 31 18.16 3.99 -21.41
N ARG A 32 17.64 3.45 -20.29
CA ARG A 32 17.90 2.07 -19.84
C ARG A 32 16.64 1.44 -19.27
N SER A 33 16.42 0.17 -19.61
CA SER A 33 15.43 -0.71 -18.97
C SER A 33 15.89 -1.12 -17.58
N LEU A 34 14.98 -1.67 -16.77
CA LEU A 34 15.33 -2.22 -15.45
C LEU A 34 16.39 -3.34 -15.57
N ALA A 35 16.31 -4.18 -16.61
CA ALA A 35 17.29 -5.24 -16.88
C ALA A 35 18.69 -4.71 -17.20
N GLU A 36 18.78 -3.53 -17.82
CA GLU A 36 20.06 -2.87 -18.14
C GLU A 36 20.60 -2.08 -16.94
N TRP A 37 19.73 -1.64 -16.03
CA TRP A 37 20.15 -1.02 -14.78
C TRP A 37 20.82 -2.02 -13.84
N GLY A 38 20.32 -3.26 -13.72
CA GLY A 38 20.86 -4.28 -12.79
C GLY A 38 22.39 -4.43 -12.90
N PRO A 39 22.96 -4.82 -14.06
CA PRO A 39 24.42 -4.99 -14.21
C PRO A 39 25.23 -3.71 -13.97
N LEU A 40 24.66 -2.53 -14.20
CA LEU A 40 25.32 -1.26 -13.89
C LEU A 40 25.43 -1.05 -12.38
N LEU A 41 24.33 -1.31 -11.67
CA LEU A 41 24.25 -1.16 -10.22
C LEU A 41 25.17 -2.16 -9.49
N ASP A 42 25.22 -3.42 -9.98
CA ASP A 42 26.11 -4.44 -9.44
C ASP A 42 27.60 -4.09 -9.60
N ARG A 43 27.94 -3.36 -10.67
CA ARG A 43 29.35 -3.00 -10.98
C ARG A 43 29.79 -1.71 -10.30
N GLU A 44 28.93 -0.70 -10.23
CA GLU A 44 29.28 0.69 -9.89
C GLU A 44 28.52 1.22 -8.67
N GLY A 45 27.41 0.58 -8.28
CA GLY A 45 26.55 1.05 -7.21
C GLY A 45 27.04 0.62 -5.82
N PRO A 46 26.66 1.36 -4.77
CA PRO A 46 26.80 0.93 -3.39
C PRO A 46 25.96 -0.34 -3.10
N GLU A 47 26.44 -1.17 -2.15
CA GLU A 47 25.77 -2.43 -1.80
C GLU A 47 24.45 -2.22 -1.02
N ASP A 48 24.34 -1.18 -0.20
CA ASP A 48 23.13 -0.95 0.58
C ASP A 48 22.10 -0.11 -0.17
N THR A 49 20.83 -0.51 -0.05
CA THR A 49 19.69 0.10 -0.78
C THR A 49 19.55 1.61 -0.55
N LYS A 50 19.92 2.12 0.64
CA LYS A 50 19.80 3.56 0.94
C LYS A 50 20.85 4.34 0.17
N SER A 51 22.11 3.95 0.29
CA SER A 51 23.23 4.58 -0.44
C SER A 51 23.04 4.44 -1.95
N LEU A 52 22.52 3.30 -2.42
CA LEU A 52 22.20 3.08 -3.81
C LEU A 52 21.14 4.07 -4.35
N ARG A 53 20.12 4.37 -3.55
CA ARG A 53 19.10 5.38 -3.90
C ARG A 53 19.70 6.79 -3.98
N ASP A 54 20.58 7.14 -3.03
CA ASP A 54 21.26 8.43 -3.02
C ASP A 54 22.21 8.54 -4.22
N TRP A 55 22.96 7.50 -4.54
CA TRP A 55 23.84 7.40 -5.70
C TRP A 55 23.06 7.53 -7.02
N LEU A 56 21.95 6.79 -7.19
CA LEU A 56 21.07 6.90 -8.36
C LEU A 56 20.58 8.34 -8.57
N LYS A 57 20.27 9.03 -7.47
CA LYS A 57 19.82 10.42 -7.53
C LYS A 57 20.94 11.37 -7.91
N THR A 58 22.14 11.23 -7.36
CA THR A 58 23.26 12.16 -7.57
C THR A 58 23.96 11.94 -8.90
N GLU A 59 24.28 10.69 -9.25
CA GLU A 59 25.07 10.36 -10.44
C GLU A 59 24.21 10.22 -11.71
N HIS A 60 22.93 9.82 -11.55
CA HIS A 60 22.05 9.53 -12.69
C HIS A 60 20.78 10.37 -12.72
N GLY A 61 20.59 11.31 -11.79
CA GLY A 61 19.38 12.13 -11.71
C GLY A 61 18.10 11.32 -11.42
N LEU A 62 18.23 10.04 -11.05
CA LEU A 62 17.13 9.10 -10.87
C LEU A 62 16.68 9.07 -9.41
N GLY A 63 15.93 10.08 -9.01
CA GLY A 63 15.42 10.22 -7.64
C GLY A 63 13.97 9.80 -7.46
N GLY A 64 13.46 10.07 -6.24
CA GLY A 64 12.06 9.85 -5.88
C GLY A 64 11.63 8.38 -5.92
N ARG A 65 10.39 8.15 -6.38
CA ARG A 65 9.81 6.80 -6.45
C ARG A 65 10.55 5.91 -7.45
N THR A 66 10.93 6.44 -8.60
CA THR A 66 11.60 5.67 -9.66
C THR A 66 12.95 5.17 -9.18
N GLY A 67 13.81 6.03 -8.61
CA GLY A 67 15.12 5.63 -8.07
C GLY A 67 14.99 4.59 -6.96
N ARG A 68 13.97 4.73 -6.08
CA ARG A 68 13.69 3.72 -5.06
C ARG A 68 13.34 2.37 -5.66
N MET A 69 12.45 2.34 -6.66
CA MET A 69 12.02 1.08 -7.29
C MET A 69 13.16 0.39 -8.02
N VAL A 70 14.03 1.14 -8.68
CA VAL A 70 15.23 0.59 -9.34
C VAL A 70 16.20 0.01 -8.31
N ALA A 71 16.45 0.72 -7.20
CA ALA A 71 17.32 0.24 -6.14
C ALA A 71 16.75 -1.01 -5.43
N GLU A 72 15.45 -1.02 -5.11
CA GLU A 72 14.79 -2.18 -4.49
C GLU A 72 14.83 -3.41 -5.41
N ALA A 73 14.58 -3.21 -6.71
CA ALA A 73 14.60 -4.29 -7.69
C ALA A 73 15.99 -4.90 -7.88
N SER A 74 17.07 -4.12 -7.81
CA SER A 74 18.43 -4.63 -7.96
C SER A 74 18.87 -5.57 -6.85
N VAL A 75 18.34 -5.38 -5.64
CA VAL A 75 18.60 -6.26 -4.49
C VAL A 75 17.51 -7.33 -4.29
N GLY A 76 16.63 -7.50 -5.28
CA GLY A 76 15.55 -8.50 -5.25
C GLY A 76 14.38 -8.13 -4.33
N GLU A 77 14.30 -6.87 -3.88
CA GLU A 77 13.23 -6.34 -3.03
C GLU A 77 12.11 -5.66 -3.84
N GLY A 78 11.01 -5.29 -3.16
CA GLY A 78 9.95 -4.45 -3.72
C GLY A 78 9.04 -5.13 -4.76
N ARG A 79 9.14 -6.45 -4.95
CA ARG A 79 8.31 -7.20 -5.90
C ARG A 79 6.83 -7.10 -5.56
N ASP A 80 6.50 -7.11 -4.28
CA ASP A 80 5.15 -6.90 -3.74
C ASP A 80 4.54 -5.53 -4.11
N GLY A 81 5.37 -4.57 -4.47
CA GLY A 81 4.95 -3.25 -4.96
C GLY A 81 4.77 -3.15 -6.47
N THR A 82 5.16 -4.18 -7.24
CA THR A 82 5.17 -4.19 -8.71
C THR A 82 4.49 -5.40 -9.33
N ASP A 83 4.41 -6.52 -8.60
CA ASP A 83 3.80 -7.77 -9.05
C ASP A 83 2.49 -8.03 -8.29
N PRO A 84 1.33 -8.11 -8.99
CA PRO A 84 0.04 -8.37 -8.37
C PRO A 84 -0.04 -9.69 -7.59
N GLU A 85 0.57 -10.76 -8.10
CA GLU A 85 0.55 -12.08 -7.45
C GLU A 85 1.43 -12.07 -6.19
N GLU A 86 2.61 -11.50 -6.27
CA GLU A 86 3.51 -11.33 -5.12
C GLU A 86 2.87 -10.47 -4.02
N TYR A 87 2.18 -9.39 -4.41
CA TYR A 87 1.42 -8.58 -3.46
C TYR A 87 0.35 -9.40 -2.73
N LEU A 88 -0.45 -10.19 -3.46
CA LEU A 88 -1.52 -11.01 -2.85
C LEU A 88 -0.97 -12.09 -1.92
N VAL A 89 0.22 -12.61 -2.20
CA VAL A 89 0.93 -13.55 -1.31
C VAL A 89 1.44 -12.83 -0.06
N THR A 90 1.95 -11.62 -0.19
CA THR A 90 2.58 -10.85 0.90
C THR A 90 1.56 -10.12 1.77
N ALA A 91 0.43 -9.69 1.22
CA ALA A 91 -0.58 -8.88 1.90
C ALA A 91 -1.08 -9.44 3.26
N PRO A 92 -1.32 -10.76 3.44
CA PRO A 92 -1.63 -11.32 4.76
C PRO A 92 -0.50 -11.11 5.79
N GLY A 93 0.75 -11.13 5.34
CA GLY A 93 1.92 -10.87 6.17
C GLY A 93 1.97 -9.44 6.72
N TYR A 94 1.54 -8.45 5.94
CA TYR A 94 1.42 -7.07 6.43
C TYR A 94 0.46 -6.97 7.61
N VAL A 95 -0.69 -7.64 7.52
CA VAL A 95 -1.67 -7.65 8.61
C VAL A 95 -1.10 -8.39 9.82
N THR A 96 -0.42 -9.51 9.63
CA THR A 96 0.22 -10.24 10.74
C THR A 96 1.25 -9.37 11.45
N ALA A 97 2.15 -8.72 10.71
CA ALA A 97 3.15 -7.82 11.28
C ALA A 97 2.54 -6.59 11.97
N MET A 98 1.44 -6.05 11.43
CA MET A 98 0.71 -4.91 12.00
C MET A 98 0.14 -5.21 13.39
N TYR A 99 -0.28 -6.47 13.62
CA TYR A 99 -0.88 -6.93 14.88
C TYR A 99 0.11 -7.68 15.79
N GLU A 100 1.39 -7.73 15.45
CA GLU A 100 2.44 -8.29 16.30
C GLU A 100 2.51 -7.57 17.65
N GLY A 101 2.39 -8.34 18.75
CA GLY A 101 2.27 -7.83 20.12
C GLY A 101 0.92 -7.14 20.40
N LYS A 102 -0.08 -7.38 19.56
CA LYS A 102 -1.46 -6.89 19.69
C LYS A 102 -2.47 -7.98 19.29
N GLU A 103 -2.10 -9.22 19.45
CA GLU A 103 -2.87 -10.40 19.03
C GLU A 103 -4.32 -10.38 19.55
N PRO A 104 -4.62 -9.91 20.79
CA PRO A 104 -6.00 -9.81 21.27
C PRO A 104 -6.91 -8.92 20.43
N LEU A 105 -6.35 -8.02 19.60
CA LEU A 105 -7.11 -7.14 18.70
C LEU A 105 -7.38 -7.79 17.33
N ARG A 106 -6.78 -8.92 17.03
CA ARG A 106 -6.95 -9.58 15.74
C ARG A 106 -8.39 -10.00 15.43
N PRO A 107 -9.18 -10.55 16.37
CA PRO A 107 -10.58 -10.86 16.13
C PRO A 107 -11.42 -9.62 15.80
N ILE A 108 -11.09 -8.46 16.37
CA ILE A 108 -11.75 -7.18 16.06
C ILE A 108 -11.46 -6.79 14.61
N TYR A 109 -10.19 -6.89 14.19
CA TYR A 109 -9.80 -6.66 12.81
C TYR A 109 -10.59 -7.55 11.85
N ASP A 110 -10.63 -8.85 12.10
CA ASP A 110 -11.30 -9.81 11.23
C ASP A 110 -12.80 -9.51 11.10
N SER A 111 -13.46 -9.16 12.23
CA SER A 111 -14.87 -8.73 12.22
C SER A 111 -15.11 -7.42 11.47
N LEU A 112 -14.21 -6.44 11.58
CA LEU A 112 -14.31 -5.18 10.85
C LEU A 112 -14.09 -5.37 9.35
N LEU A 113 -13.16 -6.23 8.97
CA LEU A 113 -12.91 -6.57 7.57
C LEU A 113 -14.12 -7.28 6.95
N GLU A 114 -14.70 -8.24 7.66
CA GLU A 114 -15.91 -8.95 7.23
C GLU A 114 -17.09 -7.99 7.10
N LEU A 115 -17.35 -7.15 8.10
CA LEU A 115 -18.38 -6.12 8.07
C LEU A 115 -18.19 -5.18 6.88
N GLY A 116 -16.97 -4.67 6.67
CA GLY A 116 -16.70 -3.78 5.55
C GLY A 116 -16.96 -4.44 4.20
N ARG A 117 -16.58 -5.71 4.03
CA ARG A 117 -16.81 -6.46 2.80
C ARG A 117 -18.29 -6.83 2.58
N SER A 118 -19.06 -6.99 3.64
CA SER A 118 -20.51 -7.28 3.55
C SER A 118 -21.32 -6.11 2.99
N LEU A 119 -20.76 -4.89 2.95
CA LEU A 119 -21.42 -3.72 2.39
C LEU A 119 -21.60 -3.76 0.86
N GLY A 120 -20.93 -4.69 0.18
CA GLY A 120 -21.15 -4.93 -1.25
C GLY A 120 -20.01 -5.74 -1.90
N PRO A 121 -20.30 -6.42 -3.04
CA PRO A 121 -19.33 -7.24 -3.74
C PRO A 121 -18.21 -6.42 -4.42
N ASP A 122 -18.40 -5.13 -4.56
CA ASP A 122 -17.47 -4.16 -5.12
C ASP A 122 -16.52 -3.56 -4.08
N VAL A 123 -16.68 -3.90 -2.79
CA VAL A 123 -15.76 -3.47 -1.73
C VAL A 123 -14.42 -4.19 -1.86
N LYS A 124 -13.34 -3.41 -1.89
CA LYS A 124 -11.95 -3.87 -1.97
C LYS A 124 -11.20 -3.56 -0.69
N ALA A 125 -10.34 -4.48 -0.26
CA ALA A 125 -9.45 -4.29 0.87
C ALA A 125 -8.00 -4.43 0.40
N TRP A 126 -7.14 -3.46 0.74
CA TRP A 126 -5.74 -3.39 0.31
C TRP A 126 -4.79 -3.27 1.50
N PRO A 127 -4.34 -4.37 2.10
CA PRO A 127 -3.37 -4.29 3.19
C PRO A 127 -2.11 -3.53 2.77
N CYS A 128 -1.75 -2.54 3.58
CA CYS A 128 -0.48 -1.85 3.57
C CYS A 128 0.32 -2.22 4.82
N LYS A 129 1.54 -1.73 4.96
CA LYS A 129 2.39 -2.04 6.13
C LYS A 129 1.81 -1.55 7.47
N THR A 130 0.92 -0.54 7.47
CA THR A 130 0.42 0.10 8.69
C THR A 130 -1.10 0.25 8.76
N ILE A 131 -1.81 0.08 7.65
CA ILE A 131 -3.26 0.25 7.54
C ILE A 131 -3.84 -0.75 6.54
N VAL A 132 -5.14 -1.02 6.68
CA VAL A 132 -5.92 -1.73 5.67
C VAL A 132 -7.07 -0.84 5.22
N PRO A 133 -6.91 -0.11 4.09
CA PRO A 133 -7.99 0.68 3.52
C PRO A 133 -9.11 -0.22 2.97
N LEU A 134 -10.35 0.18 3.21
CA LEU A 134 -11.54 -0.35 2.56
C LEU A 134 -12.04 0.67 1.54
N TYR A 135 -12.18 0.22 0.32
CA TYR A 135 -12.47 1.06 -0.83
C TYR A 135 -13.68 0.56 -1.61
N ARG A 136 -14.43 1.50 -2.14
CA ARG A 136 -15.51 1.26 -3.10
C ARG A 136 -15.36 2.20 -4.31
N THR A 137 -15.86 3.42 -4.24
CA THR A 137 -15.56 4.52 -5.18
C THR A 137 -14.43 5.42 -4.66
N HIS A 138 -14.25 5.43 -3.36
CA HIS A 138 -13.19 6.10 -2.59
C HIS A 138 -12.89 5.27 -1.34
N VAL A 139 -11.84 5.59 -0.62
CA VAL A 139 -11.55 4.98 0.69
C VAL A 139 -12.60 5.50 1.68
N PHE A 140 -13.45 4.59 2.19
CA PHE A 140 -14.50 4.93 3.13
C PHE A 140 -14.19 4.52 4.57
N ALA A 141 -13.25 3.60 4.76
CA ALA A 141 -12.76 3.19 6.08
C ALA A 141 -11.29 2.76 6.01
N GLU A 142 -10.61 2.84 7.14
CA GLU A 142 -9.26 2.35 7.32
C GLU A 142 -9.20 1.55 8.62
N ILE A 143 -8.70 0.31 8.54
CA ILE A 143 -8.52 -0.54 9.70
C ILE A 143 -7.05 -0.57 10.07
N ASN A 144 -6.73 -0.15 11.28
CA ASN A 144 -5.38 -0.20 11.83
C ASN A 144 -5.44 -0.41 13.35
N PRO A 145 -4.47 -1.12 13.93
CA PRO A 145 -4.39 -1.23 15.37
C PRO A 145 -3.96 0.11 15.99
N PRO A 146 -4.37 0.42 17.23
CA PRO A 146 -3.91 1.61 17.92
C PRO A 146 -2.39 1.58 18.10
N PRO A 147 -1.71 2.75 18.18
CA PRO A 147 -0.28 2.80 18.43
C PRO A 147 0.08 2.17 19.78
N LYS A 148 1.30 1.63 19.92
CA LYS A 148 1.78 0.92 21.13
C LYS A 148 1.72 1.76 22.43
N ARG A 149 1.54 3.09 22.34
CA ARG A 149 1.36 4.04 23.46
C ARG A 149 0.04 4.78 23.31
N ALA A 150 -1.08 4.08 23.40
CA ALA A 150 -2.37 4.70 23.59
C ALA A 150 -2.93 4.29 24.95
N SER A 151 -2.47 4.96 26.01
CA SER A 151 -3.35 5.23 27.12
C SER A 151 -4.49 6.10 26.56
N THR A 152 -5.70 5.51 26.47
CA THR A 152 -6.97 6.22 26.28
C THR A 152 -6.92 7.42 25.31
N SER A 153 -6.75 7.22 24.01
CA SER A 153 -7.08 8.23 23.03
C SER A 153 -8.42 7.89 22.41
N VAL A 154 -9.43 8.58 22.92
CA VAL A 154 -10.76 8.73 22.37
C VAL A 154 -10.70 8.88 20.85
N TRP A 155 -11.49 8.11 20.14
CA TRP A 155 -11.86 8.30 18.76
C TRP A 155 -12.21 9.77 18.50
N ARG A 156 -11.35 10.53 17.84
CA ARG A 156 -11.76 11.77 17.20
C ARG A 156 -12.30 11.42 15.82
N SER A 157 -13.60 11.14 15.73
CA SER A 157 -14.30 11.30 14.46
C SER A 157 -14.11 12.75 14.02
N ARG A 158 -13.64 12.99 12.80
CA ARG A 158 -13.73 14.32 12.19
C ARG A 158 -15.20 14.58 11.87
N GLY A 159 -15.84 15.32 12.72
CA GLY A 159 -17.26 15.64 12.68
C GLY A 159 -17.97 15.13 13.93
N SER A 160 -18.45 16.02 14.77
CA SER A 160 -19.35 15.66 15.87
C SER A 160 -20.67 15.17 15.25
N LEU A 161 -21.32 14.21 15.91
CA LEU A 161 -22.69 13.78 15.55
C LEU A 161 -23.66 14.98 15.42
N GLU A 162 -23.39 16.09 16.12
CA GLU A 162 -24.14 17.33 16.05
C GLU A 162 -23.96 18.08 14.71
N GLU A 163 -22.79 18.03 14.07
CA GLU A 163 -22.59 18.63 12.75
C GLU A 163 -23.30 17.82 11.66
N TYR A 164 -23.34 16.49 11.79
CA TYR A 164 -24.09 15.63 10.87
C TYR A 164 -25.59 15.83 10.99
N GLN A 165 -26.11 16.01 12.20
CA GLN A 165 -27.53 16.30 12.45
C GLN A 165 -27.95 17.71 11.96
N ARG A 166 -27.09 18.71 12.04
CA ARG A 166 -27.36 20.05 11.46
C ARG A 166 -27.37 20.05 9.95
N ALA A 167 -26.45 19.29 9.30
CA ALA A 167 -26.40 19.20 7.83
C ALA A 167 -27.62 18.47 7.23
N SER A 168 -28.22 17.52 7.98
CA SER A 168 -29.42 16.80 7.54
C SER A 168 -30.74 17.58 7.79
N SER A 169 -30.75 18.56 8.70
CA SER A 169 -31.94 19.36 8.98
C SER A 169 -32.12 20.57 8.06
N THR A 170 -31.19 20.90 7.19
CA THR A 170 -31.25 22.09 6.32
C THR A 170 -31.74 21.78 4.89
N ARG A 171 -32.30 20.59 4.64
CA ARG A 171 -32.88 20.24 3.34
C ARG A 171 -34.34 19.79 3.45
N VAL A 172 -35.19 20.69 3.94
CA VAL A 172 -36.65 20.67 3.65
C VAL A 172 -37.10 22.12 3.55
N VAL A 173 -37.10 22.66 2.35
CA VAL A 173 -38.10 23.60 1.82
C VAL A 173 -38.06 23.45 0.29
#